data_8b0f875d022882506ce164b7ac3da483
#
_entry.id   8b0f875d022882506ce164b7ac3da483
#
_cell.length_a   1.000
_cell.length_b   1.000
_cell.length_c   1.000
_cell.angle_alpha   90.00
_cell.angle_beta   90.00
_cell.angle_gamma   90.00
#
_symmetry.space_group_name_H-M   'P 1'
#
loop_
_entity.id
_entity.type
_entity.pdbx_description
1 polymer ?
#
loop_
_entity_poly.entity_id
_entity_poly.type
_entity_poly.pdbx_seq_one_letter_code
_entity_poly.pdbx_strand_id
1 'polypeptide(L)'
;LELFSNKLEQDSLPWTSLTKEETTARIHAAVEDAAPRLGNRILLDSAANQYLIRRLKRISTRAAWTLVQHLQQGDFVPAGYEVGFGAHEALPPIVIRLQDGGSLILNGKIDRVDLLDANGTRYVKIIDYKSGNKTFHFQDIYYGLQLQLLVYLDAYLKYYKKTGASF
;
A
#
# COMPACT_ATOMS: atom_id res chain seq x y z
N LEU A 1 5.81 -3.71 -5.36
CA LEU A 1 6.25 -3.05 -4.12
C LEU A 1 6.10 -3.97 -2.92
N GLU A 2 5.00 -4.70 -2.78
CA GLU A 2 4.76 -5.67 -1.70
C GLU A 2 5.93 -6.65 -1.51
N LEU A 3 6.36 -7.37 -2.56
CA LEU A 3 7.51 -8.29 -2.48
C LEU A 3 8.80 -7.61 -2.02
N PHE A 4 9.01 -6.37 -2.44
CA PHE A 4 10.16 -5.57 -2.02
C PHE A 4 10.05 -5.22 -0.52
N SER A 5 8.87 -4.78 -0.07
CA SER A 5 8.60 -4.46 1.34
C SER A 5 8.79 -5.67 2.25
N ASN A 6 8.21 -6.81 1.87
CA ASN A 6 8.32 -8.06 2.63
C ASN A 6 9.79 -8.52 2.76
N LYS A 7 10.60 -8.33 1.71
CA LYS A 7 12.04 -8.64 1.78
C LYS A 7 12.79 -7.68 2.71
N LEU A 8 12.42 -6.40 2.76
CA LEU A 8 13.02 -5.46 3.71
C LEU A 8 12.68 -5.82 5.16
N GLU A 9 11.43 -6.21 5.43
CA GLU A 9 11.01 -6.67 6.75
C GLU A 9 11.76 -7.93 7.17
N GLN A 10 11.89 -8.93 6.30
CA GLN A 10 12.67 -10.15 6.55
C GLN A 10 14.14 -9.86 6.86
N ASP A 11 14.73 -8.90 6.15
CA ASP A 11 16.10 -8.46 6.38
C ASP A 11 16.25 -7.49 7.57
N SER A 12 15.14 -7.11 8.24
CA SER A 12 15.09 -6.08 9.30
C SER A 12 15.71 -4.76 8.85
N LEU A 13 15.55 -4.41 7.58
CA LEU A 13 16.16 -3.24 6.97
C LEU A 13 15.12 -2.11 6.81
N PRO A 14 15.28 -0.98 7.51
CA PRO A 14 14.32 0.11 7.38
C PRO A 14 14.45 0.79 6.00
N TRP A 15 13.32 1.22 5.45
CA TRP A 15 13.27 1.95 4.18
C TRP A 15 14.17 3.19 4.16
N THR A 16 14.30 3.86 5.31
CA THR A 16 15.07 5.10 5.47
C THR A 16 16.57 4.91 5.35
N SER A 17 17.07 3.69 5.52
CA SER A 17 18.51 3.38 5.40
C SER A 17 18.96 3.08 3.99
N LEU A 18 18.02 2.92 3.03
CA LEU A 18 18.34 2.50 1.67
C LEU A 18 18.96 3.64 0.85
N THR A 19 20.02 3.29 0.13
CA THR A 19 20.57 4.10 -0.97
C THR A 19 19.79 3.85 -2.26
N LYS A 20 20.00 4.70 -3.25
CA LYS A 20 19.41 4.53 -4.59
C LYS A 20 19.88 3.26 -5.26
N GLU A 21 21.15 2.94 -5.10
CA GLU A 21 21.81 1.74 -5.67
C GLU A 21 21.23 0.47 -5.06
N GLU A 22 21.10 0.42 -3.73
CA GLU A 22 20.49 -0.71 -3.02
C GLU A 22 19.00 -0.88 -3.38
N THR A 23 18.26 0.22 -3.43
CA THR A 23 16.85 0.21 -3.87
C THR A 23 16.73 -0.38 -5.28
N THR A 24 17.61 0.05 -6.20
CA THR A 24 17.61 -0.44 -7.57
C THR A 24 17.92 -1.94 -7.64
N ALA A 25 18.97 -2.39 -6.96
CA ALA A 25 19.36 -3.80 -6.94
C ALA A 25 18.27 -4.70 -6.37
N ARG A 26 17.67 -4.30 -5.24
CA ARG A 26 16.60 -5.06 -4.57
C ARG A 26 15.31 -5.11 -5.39
N ILE A 27 14.92 -4.01 -6.04
CA ILE A 27 13.76 -3.99 -6.94
C ILE A 27 13.99 -4.88 -8.16
N HIS A 28 15.18 -4.84 -8.75
CA HIS A 28 15.51 -5.72 -9.88
C HIS A 28 15.41 -7.20 -9.48
N ALA A 29 15.95 -7.56 -8.33
CA ALA A 29 15.86 -8.92 -7.79
C ALA A 29 14.40 -9.32 -7.51
N ALA A 30 13.58 -8.42 -6.94
CA ALA A 30 12.17 -8.70 -6.71
C ALA A 30 11.36 -8.89 -8.00
N VAL A 31 11.65 -8.12 -9.05
CA VAL A 31 11.02 -8.28 -10.37
C VAL A 31 11.47 -9.58 -11.04
N GLU A 32 12.74 -9.94 -10.94
CA GLU A 32 13.27 -11.21 -11.48
C GLU A 32 12.67 -12.43 -10.79
N ASP A 33 12.46 -12.35 -9.48
CA ASP A 33 11.82 -13.40 -8.70
C ASP A 33 10.31 -13.54 -9.02
N ALA A 34 9.62 -12.42 -9.27
CA ALA A 34 8.20 -12.40 -9.61
C ALA A 34 7.91 -12.82 -11.06
N ALA A 35 8.79 -12.47 -12.01
CA ALA A 35 8.56 -12.66 -13.44
C ALA A 35 8.28 -14.12 -13.85
N PRO A 36 8.97 -15.15 -13.32
CA PRO A 36 8.67 -16.55 -13.64
C PRO A 36 7.30 -17.03 -13.11
N ARG A 37 6.79 -16.39 -12.06
CA ARG A 37 5.51 -16.74 -11.41
C ARG A 37 4.32 -16.15 -12.16
N LEU A 38 4.54 -15.09 -12.94
CA LEU A 38 3.53 -14.44 -13.76
C LEU A 38 3.45 -15.15 -15.12
N GLY A 39 2.32 -15.86 -15.36
CA GLY A 39 2.00 -16.43 -16.66
C GLY A 39 2.85 -17.63 -17.10
N ASN A 40 3.22 -18.55 -16.19
CA ASN A 40 3.92 -19.81 -16.52
C ASN A 40 5.16 -19.64 -17.41
N ARG A 41 6.04 -18.68 -17.12
CA ARG A 41 7.26 -18.33 -17.88
C ARG A 41 7.03 -17.64 -19.23
N ILE A 42 5.80 -17.40 -19.65
CA ILE A 42 5.49 -16.71 -20.92
C ILE A 42 6.21 -15.35 -21.02
N LEU A 43 6.46 -14.69 -19.88
CA LEU A 43 7.18 -13.41 -19.83
C LEU A 43 8.67 -13.50 -20.16
N LEU A 44 9.26 -14.67 -20.29
CA LEU A 44 10.68 -14.85 -20.57
C LEU A 44 10.99 -15.15 -22.05
N ASP A 45 9.98 -15.55 -22.85
CA ASP A 45 10.18 -16.22 -24.14
C ASP A 45 10.14 -15.30 -25.35
N SER A 46 9.87 -13.99 -25.21
CA SER A 46 9.84 -13.07 -26.36
C SER A 46 10.54 -11.74 -26.10
N ALA A 47 11.00 -11.08 -27.16
CA ALA A 47 11.60 -9.74 -27.11
C ALA A 47 10.64 -8.70 -26.52
N ALA A 48 9.33 -8.82 -26.81
CA ALA A 48 8.27 -7.97 -26.26
C ALA A 48 8.18 -8.14 -24.73
N ASN A 49 8.25 -9.36 -24.25
CA ASN A 49 8.18 -9.67 -22.82
C ASN A 49 9.43 -9.21 -22.06
N GLN A 50 10.61 -9.35 -22.66
CA GLN A 50 11.85 -8.78 -22.10
C GLN A 50 11.78 -7.25 -22.02
N TYR A 51 11.15 -6.59 -22.99
CA TYR A 51 10.89 -5.16 -22.92
C TYR A 51 9.95 -4.81 -21.75
N LEU A 52 8.89 -5.58 -21.51
CA LEU A 52 7.98 -5.38 -20.39
C LEU A 52 8.69 -5.52 -19.04
N ILE A 53 9.55 -6.54 -18.88
CA ILE A 53 10.36 -6.73 -17.66
C ILE A 53 11.28 -5.52 -17.43
N ARG A 54 11.99 -5.06 -18.48
CA ARG A 54 12.85 -3.87 -18.37
C ARG A 54 12.04 -2.62 -17.99
N ARG A 55 10.87 -2.44 -18.60
CA ARG A 55 9.96 -1.34 -18.27
C ARG A 55 9.47 -1.43 -16.83
N LEU A 56 9.08 -2.62 -16.37
CA LEU A 56 8.63 -2.86 -15.00
C LEU A 56 9.74 -2.55 -14.00
N LYS A 57 10.97 -3.04 -14.21
CA LYS A 57 12.13 -2.70 -13.38
C LYS A 57 12.31 -1.19 -13.27
N ARG A 58 12.31 -0.47 -14.39
CA ARG A 58 12.49 0.98 -14.41
C ARG A 58 11.39 1.73 -13.64
N ILE A 59 10.12 1.37 -13.86
CA ILE A 59 8.98 2.03 -13.19
C ILE A 59 8.99 1.71 -11.71
N SER A 60 9.19 0.44 -11.33
CA SER A 60 9.21 0.01 -9.93
C SER A 60 10.39 0.60 -9.16
N THR A 61 11.57 0.70 -9.78
CA THR A 61 12.74 1.37 -9.18
C THR A 61 12.45 2.84 -8.91
N ARG A 62 11.87 3.55 -9.90
CA ARG A 62 11.53 4.96 -9.72
C ARG A 62 10.50 5.15 -8.59
N ALA A 63 9.45 4.33 -8.57
CA ALA A 63 8.43 4.38 -7.54
C ALA A 63 9.02 4.09 -6.14
N ALA A 64 9.79 3.01 -6.00
CA ALA A 64 10.42 2.63 -4.74
C ALA A 64 11.39 3.72 -4.24
N TRP A 65 12.23 4.26 -5.12
CA TRP A 65 13.15 5.32 -4.75
C TRP A 65 12.43 6.61 -4.30
N THR A 66 11.35 7.00 -4.99
CA THR A 66 10.52 8.13 -4.56
C THR A 66 9.93 7.88 -3.16
N LEU A 67 9.48 6.66 -2.87
CA LEU A 67 8.99 6.31 -1.54
C LEU A 67 10.08 6.36 -0.47
N VAL A 68 11.28 5.84 -0.77
CA VAL A 68 12.44 5.95 0.12
C VAL A 68 12.73 7.43 0.45
N GLN A 69 12.80 8.29 -0.57
CA GLN A 69 13.05 9.72 -0.37
C GLN A 69 11.96 10.37 0.49
N HIS A 70 10.68 10.04 0.28
CA HIS A 70 9.59 10.57 1.09
C HIS A 70 9.67 10.12 2.55
N LEU A 71 10.07 8.86 2.79
CA LEU A 71 10.23 8.34 4.14
C LEU A 71 11.46 8.93 4.84
N GLN A 72 12.54 9.21 4.10
CA GLN A 72 13.73 9.89 4.64
C GLN A 72 13.47 11.35 5.04
N GLN A 73 12.41 11.97 4.51
CA GLN A 73 12.04 13.37 4.79
C GLN A 73 11.05 13.52 5.94
N GLY A 74 10.58 12.43 6.54
CA GLY A 74 9.56 12.47 7.59
C GLY A 74 9.70 11.33 8.58
N ASP A 75 8.90 11.42 9.65
CA ASP A 75 8.98 10.48 10.78
C ASP A 75 7.95 9.33 10.68
N PHE A 76 7.15 9.29 9.62
CA PHE A 76 6.21 8.20 9.38
C PHE A 76 6.93 6.92 8.97
N VAL A 77 6.56 5.81 9.61
CA VAL A 77 7.11 4.48 9.32
C VAL A 77 6.03 3.61 8.67
N PRO A 78 6.32 2.89 7.58
CA PRO A 78 5.40 1.93 7.01
C PRO A 78 5.05 0.84 8.03
N ALA A 79 3.75 0.62 8.26
CA ALA A 79 3.24 -0.35 9.22
C ALA A 79 2.44 -1.47 8.56
N GLY A 80 1.98 -1.29 7.31
CA GLY A 80 1.29 -2.34 6.58
C GLY A 80 1.19 -2.05 5.09
N TYR A 81 1.22 -3.12 4.30
CA TYR A 81 1.03 -3.11 2.85
C TYR A 81 -0.07 -4.08 2.49
N GLU A 82 -0.88 -3.73 1.47
CA GLU A 82 -1.97 -4.59 0.99
C GLU A 82 -2.88 -5.07 2.14
N VAL A 83 -3.17 -4.17 3.10
CA VAL A 83 -3.92 -4.49 4.32
C VAL A 83 -5.38 -4.72 3.97
N GLY A 84 -5.82 -5.99 3.98
CA GLY A 84 -7.19 -6.38 3.70
C GLY A 84 -8.15 -6.04 4.84
N PHE A 85 -9.35 -5.60 4.49
CA PHE A 85 -10.48 -5.50 5.42
C PHE A 85 -11.69 -6.29 4.89
N GLY A 86 -12.22 -7.17 5.73
CA GLY A 86 -13.25 -8.13 5.35
C GLY A 86 -13.46 -9.22 6.39
N ALA A 87 -14.31 -10.20 6.09
CA ALA A 87 -14.68 -11.27 7.03
C ALA A 87 -13.50 -12.15 7.49
N HIS A 88 -12.48 -12.31 6.64
CA HIS A 88 -11.31 -13.18 6.88
C HIS A 88 -9.99 -12.42 6.68
N GLU A 89 -10.05 -11.09 6.73
CA GLU A 89 -8.91 -10.21 6.52
C GLU A 89 -8.33 -9.70 7.85
N ALA A 90 -7.19 -9.03 7.78
CA ALA A 90 -6.52 -8.44 8.95
C ALA A 90 -7.41 -7.43 9.70
N LEU A 91 -8.21 -6.66 8.95
CA LEU A 91 -9.16 -5.71 9.51
C LEU A 91 -10.60 -6.22 9.31
N PRO A 92 -11.53 -5.89 10.22
CA PRO A 92 -12.94 -6.25 10.06
C PRO A 92 -13.58 -5.53 8.87
N PRO A 93 -14.66 -6.10 8.28
CA PRO A 93 -15.42 -5.43 7.25
C PRO A 93 -16.10 -4.17 7.80
N ILE A 94 -16.33 -3.19 6.92
CA ILE A 94 -17.15 -2.04 7.26
C ILE A 94 -18.62 -2.40 7.04
N VAL A 95 -19.41 -2.30 8.08
CA VAL A 95 -20.85 -2.54 8.02
C VAL A 95 -21.59 -1.21 8.12
N ILE A 96 -22.33 -0.87 7.07
CA ILE A 96 -23.22 0.30 7.03
C ILE A 96 -24.66 -0.20 7.17
N ARG A 97 -25.35 0.24 8.20
CA ARG A 97 -26.76 -0.07 8.39
C ARG A 97 -27.62 0.87 7.54
N LEU A 98 -28.52 0.31 6.76
CA LEU A 98 -29.44 1.06 5.93
C LEU A 98 -30.73 1.38 6.69
N GLN A 99 -31.47 2.40 6.23
CA GLN A 99 -32.71 2.84 6.88
C GLN A 99 -33.83 1.80 6.79
N ASP A 100 -33.83 0.94 5.81
CA ASP A 100 -34.78 -0.17 5.60
C ASP A 100 -34.49 -1.41 6.47
N GLY A 101 -33.50 -1.33 7.38
CA GLY A 101 -33.03 -2.43 8.22
C GLY A 101 -32.01 -3.35 7.55
N GLY A 102 -31.70 -3.15 6.28
CA GLY A 102 -30.64 -3.85 5.57
C GLY A 102 -29.24 -3.45 6.04
N SER A 103 -28.23 -4.15 5.55
CA SER A 103 -26.82 -3.82 5.82
C SER A 103 -25.99 -3.94 4.55
N LEU A 104 -25.17 -2.92 4.29
CA LEU A 104 -24.14 -2.96 3.26
C LEU A 104 -22.81 -3.35 3.90
N ILE A 105 -22.18 -4.41 3.39
CA ILE A 105 -20.89 -4.89 3.86
C ILE A 105 -19.83 -4.49 2.83
N LEU A 106 -18.87 -3.67 3.24
CA LEU A 106 -17.76 -3.25 2.41
C LEU A 106 -16.52 -4.05 2.78
N ASN A 107 -15.92 -4.65 1.77
CA ASN A 107 -14.62 -5.32 1.85
C ASN A 107 -13.65 -4.63 0.90
N GLY A 108 -12.37 -4.70 1.19
CA GLY A 108 -11.37 -4.08 0.33
C GLY A 108 -9.96 -4.29 0.84
N LYS A 109 -9.04 -3.55 0.24
CA LYS A 109 -7.64 -3.63 0.56
C LYS A 109 -7.04 -2.23 0.53
N ILE A 110 -6.29 -1.89 1.58
CA ILE A 110 -5.57 -0.63 1.73
C ILE A 110 -4.17 -0.86 1.19
N ASP A 111 -3.73 -0.09 0.20
CA ASP A 111 -2.44 -0.31 -0.45
C ASP A 111 -1.27 -0.15 0.54
N ARG A 112 -1.33 0.87 1.41
CA ARG A 112 -0.31 1.08 2.44
C ARG A 112 -0.85 1.90 3.62
N VAL A 113 -0.38 1.54 4.82
CA VAL A 113 -0.61 2.27 6.07
C VAL A 113 0.75 2.65 6.66
N ASP A 114 0.96 3.95 6.94
CA ASP A 114 2.11 4.44 7.68
C ASP A 114 1.67 4.97 9.05
N LEU A 115 2.51 4.80 10.06
CA LEU A 115 2.29 5.24 11.43
C LEU A 115 3.37 6.20 11.88
N LEU A 116 2.98 7.13 12.75
CA LEU A 116 3.87 8.00 13.49
C LEU A 116 3.39 8.08 14.93
N ASP A 117 4.23 7.70 15.88
CA ASP A 117 3.98 7.90 17.30
C ASP A 117 4.73 9.15 17.79
N ALA A 118 4.01 10.20 18.16
CA ALA A 118 4.58 11.45 18.63
C ALA A 118 3.77 12.02 19.80
N ASN A 119 4.45 12.39 20.88
CA ASN A 119 3.85 13.02 22.08
C ASN A 119 2.68 12.22 22.69
N GLY A 120 2.76 10.88 22.67
CA GLY A 120 1.68 10.01 23.16
C GLY A 120 0.46 9.90 22.23
N THR A 121 0.54 10.50 21.04
CA THR A 121 -0.49 10.43 20.01
C THR A 121 0.01 9.62 18.82
N ARG A 122 -0.84 8.71 18.34
CA ARG A 122 -0.58 7.96 17.11
C ARG A 122 -1.24 8.61 15.92
N TYR A 123 -0.45 8.95 14.94
CA TYR A 123 -0.90 9.45 13.64
C TYR A 123 -0.91 8.34 12.62
N VAL A 124 -1.94 8.29 11.79
CA VAL A 124 -2.14 7.29 10.73
C VAL A 124 -2.17 7.98 9.39
N LYS A 125 -1.39 7.49 8.44
CA LYS A 125 -1.42 7.93 7.04
C LYS A 125 -1.84 6.76 6.17
N ILE A 126 -2.96 6.91 5.47
CA ILE A 126 -3.46 5.95 4.48
C ILE A 126 -2.99 6.40 3.09
N ILE A 127 -2.37 5.49 2.36
CA ILE A 127 -1.84 5.74 1.02
C ILE A 127 -2.49 4.77 0.05
N ASP A 128 -3.02 5.30 -1.05
CA ASP A 128 -3.60 4.56 -2.16
C ASP A 128 -2.84 4.93 -3.44
N TYR A 129 -2.27 3.92 -4.11
CA TYR A 129 -1.44 4.12 -5.29
C TYR A 129 -2.29 4.19 -6.55
N LYS A 130 -2.26 5.33 -7.24
CA LYS A 130 -3.00 5.53 -8.50
C LYS A 130 -2.04 5.63 -9.68
N SER A 131 -2.29 4.84 -10.72
CA SER A 131 -1.47 4.82 -11.96
C SER A 131 -1.79 5.96 -12.94
N GLY A 132 -2.77 6.81 -12.65
CA GLY A 132 -3.22 7.91 -13.51
C GLY A 132 -3.13 9.28 -12.85
N ASN A 133 -3.23 10.35 -13.66
CA ASN A 133 -3.38 11.72 -13.16
C ASN A 133 -4.79 11.88 -12.57
N LYS A 134 -4.94 11.59 -11.29
CA LYS A 134 -6.15 11.90 -10.54
C LYS A 134 -5.87 13.04 -9.58
N THR A 135 -6.66 14.09 -9.65
CA THR A 135 -6.64 15.20 -8.70
C THR A 135 -7.64 14.89 -7.60
N PHE A 136 -7.24 15.12 -6.36
CA PHE A 136 -8.12 14.99 -5.20
C PHE A 136 -8.91 16.29 -5.02
N HIS A 137 -10.25 16.20 -5.04
CA HIS A 137 -11.13 17.32 -4.82
C HIS A 137 -12.06 17.05 -3.62
N PHE A 138 -12.10 17.95 -2.65
CA PHE A 138 -13.02 17.83 -1.50
C PHE A 138 -14.48 17.77 -1.91
N GLN A 139 -14.85 18.44 -3.02
CA GLN A 139 -16.19 18.37 -3.58
C GLN A 139 -16.58 16.95 -4.01
N ASP A 140 -15.64 16.19 -4.58
CA ASP A 140 -15.89 14.80 -5.00
C ASP A 140 -16.19 13.90 -3.80
N ILE A 141 -15.60 14.17 -2.62
CA ILE A 141 -15.93 13.47 -1.38
C ILE A 141 -17.35 13.80 -0.95
N TYR A 142 -17.71 15.09 -0.97
CA TYR A 142 -19.07 15.54 -0.58
C TYR A 142 -20.15 14.89 -1.45
N TYR A 143 -19.90 14.72 -2.75
CA TYR A 143 -20.81 14.05 -3.68
C TYR A 143 -20.65 12.52 -3.72
N GLY A 144 -19.83 11.93 -2.86
CA GLY A 144 -19.66 10.47 -2.79
C GLY A 144 -18.80 9.86 -3.88
N LEU A 145 -18.08 10.66 -4.66
CA LEU A 145 -17.28 10.20 -5.81
C LEU A 145 -15.87 9.74 -5.43
N GLN A 146 -15.34 10.16 -4.29
CA GLN A 146 -13.98 9.83 -3.78
C GLN A 146 -14.02 9.35 -2.33
N LEU A 147 -14.84 8.36 -2.02
CA LEU A 147 -15.01 7.84 -0.65
C LEU A 147 -13.93 6.83 -0.24
N GLN A 148 -13.13 6.33 -1.15
CA GLN A 148 -12.18 5.23 -0.91
C GLN A 148 -11.27 5.47 0.30
N LEU A 149 -10.60 6.62 0.36
CA LEU A 149 -9.70 6.95 1.47
C LEU A 149 -10.42 7.08 2.82
N LEU A 150 -11.66 7.60 2.83
CA LEU A 150 -12.47 7.70 4.04
C LEU A 150 -12.90 6.32 4.53
N VAL A 151 -13.30 5.45 3.61
CA VAL A 151 -13.65 4.04 3.89
C VAL A 151 -12.44 3.32 4.49
N TYR A 152 -11.26 3.49 3.91
CA TYR A 152 -10.02 2.89 4.41
C TYR A 152 -9.65 3.39 5.80
N LEU A 153 -9.76 4.69 6.02
CA LEU A 153 -9.49 5.29 7.33
C LEU A 153 -10.49 4.76 8.38
N ASP A 154 -11.78 4.68 8.07
CA ASP A 154 -12.80 4.15 8.98
C ASP A 154 -12.55 2.67 9.33
N ALA A 155 -12.18 1.83 8.34
CA ALA A 155 -11.81 0.44 8.58
C ALA A 155 -10.65 0.32 9.57
N TYR A 156 -9.60 1.13 9.34
CA TYR A 156 -8.39 1.12 10.17
C TYR A 156 -8.68 1.64 11.60
N LEU A 157 -9.41 2.74 11.74
CA LEU A 157 -9.78 3.33 13.03
C LEU A 157 -10.67 2.41 13.86
N LYS A 158 -11.62 1.71 13.25
CA LYS A 158 -12.47 0.72 13.94
C LYS A 158 -11.67 -0.45 14.48
N TYR A 159 -10.65 -0.89 13.76
CA TYR A 159 -9.75 -1.94 14.23
C TYR A 159 -8.98 -1.49 15.48
N TYR A 160 -8.35 -0.32 15.45
CA TYR A 160 -7.59 0.20 16.58
C TYR A 160 -8.42 0.49 17.83
N LYS A 161 -9.63 1.01 17.68
CA LYS A 161 -10.58 1.18 18.80
C LYS A 161 -10.93 -0.16 19.47
N LYS A 162 -10.97 -1.26 18.71
CA LYS A 162 -11.30 -2.59 19.20
C LYS A 162 -10.13 -3.26 19.94
N THR A 163 -8.89 -2.97 19.55
CA THR A 163 -7.67 -3.54 20.13
C THR A 163 -7.15 -2.78 21.35
N GLY A 164 -7.82 -1.68 21.75
CA GLY A 164 -7.42 -0.88 22.92
C GLY A 164 -6.18 -0.02 22.71
N ALA A 165 -5.66 0.07 21.47
CA ALA A 165 -4.61 1.01 21.13
C ALA A 165 -5.20 2.43 21.13
N SER A 166 -4.79 3.26 22.08
CA SER A 166 -5.11 4.68 22.10
C SER A 166 -4.41 5.40 20.93
N PHE A 167 -5.14 6.31 20.28
CA PHE A 167 -4.59 7.27 19.33
C PHE A 167 -4.00 8.43 20.07
#